data_0be7e30e5635527390cd4fe8af5bb298
#
_entry.id   0be7e30e5635527390cd4fe8af5bb298
#
_cell.length_a   1.000
_cell.length_b   1.000
_cell.length_c   1.000
_cell.angle_alpha   90.00
_cell.angle_beta   90.00
_cell.angle_gamma   90.00
#
_symmetry.space_group_name_H-M   'P 1'
#
loop_
_entity.id
_entity.type
_entity.pdbx_description
1 polymer ?
#
loop_
_entity_poly.entity_id
_entity_poly.type
_entity_poly.pdbx_seq_one_letter_code
_entity_poly.pdbx_strand_id
1 'polypeptide(L)'
;MLNSDTQATAFDWEKRVNVVKGVANALSYLHHDCSPPIVHRDISSKNVLLNLDYEAQVSDFGTAKFLKPGLLSWTQFAGTFGYAAPELAQTMEVNEKCDVYSFGVLALEIIVGKHPGDLISLFLSQSTRLMANNMLLIDVLDQRPQHVMKPVDEEVILIARLAFACLNQNPRSRPTMDQVSKMLAIGKSPLVGMQIHMIRLGQLN
;
A
#
# COMPACT_ATOMS: atom_id res chain seq x y z
N MET A 1 1.81 14.90 -7.04
CA MET A 1 0.38 14.92 -7.43
C MET A 1 -0.55 15.10 -6.22
N LEU A 2 -0.39 14.35 -5.14
CA LEU A 2 -1.28 14.45 -3.98
C LEU A 2 -1.14 15.76 -3.17
N ASN A 3 -0.03 16.48 -3.29
CA ASN A 3 0.24 17.71 -2.54
C ASN A 3 -0.41 18.98 -3.14
N SER A 4 -0.94 18.92 -4.35
CA SER A 4 -1.62 20.04 -5.02
C SER A 4 -3.09 19.69 -5.20
N ASP A 5 -4.00 20.54 -4.74
CA ASP A 5 -5.45 20.27 -4.82
C ASP A 5 -5.93 20.12 -6.26
N THR A 6 -5.42 20.94 -7.18
CA THR A 6 -5.74 20.84 -8.62
C THR A 6 -5.29 19.51 -9.21
N GLN A 7 -4.07 19.08 -8.89
CA GLN A 7 -3.55 17.79 -9.37
C GLN A 7 -4.23 16.61 -8.68
N ALA A 8 -4.56 16.72 -7.40
CA ALA A 8 -5.25 15.67 -6.65
C ALA A 8 -6.68 15.46 -7.15
N THR A 9 -7.37 16.53 -7.58
CA THR A 9 -8.69 16.44 -8.21
C THR A 9 -8.61 15.78 -9.59
N ALA A 10 -7.59 16.11 -10.40
CA ALA A 10 -7.36 15.49 -11.71
C ALA A 10 -6.90 14.04 -11.63
N PHE A 11 -6.35 13.63 -10.48
CA PHE A 11 -5.96 12.27 -10.15
C PHE A 11 -7.17 11.54 -9.57
N ASP A 12 -8.12 11.19 -10.45
CA ASP A 12 -9.39 10.54 -10.15
C ASP A 12 -9.21 9.10 -9.60
N TRP A 13 -10.32 8.48 -9.21
CA TRP A 13 -10.29 7.18 -8.56
C TRP A 13 -9.81 6.04 -9.48
N GLU A 14 -10.12 6.06 -10.76
CA GLU A 14 -9.66 5.05 -11.72
C GLU A 14 -8.14 5.10 -11.87
N LYS A 15 -7.57 6.30 -11.98
CA LYS A 15 -6.11 6.49 -12.05
C LYS A 15 -5.43 6.03 -10.77
N ARG A 16 -6.01 6.35 -9.59
CA ARG A 16 -5.47 5.89 -8.30
C ARG A 16 -5.44 4.37 -8.19
N VAL A 17 -6.52 3.71 -8.58
CA VAL A 17 -6.61 2.25 -8.62
C VAL A 17 -5.56 1.68 -9.57
N ASN A 18 -5.41 2.23 -10.77
CA ASN A 18 -4.42 1.78 -11.74
C ASN A 18 -2.98 1.93 -11.24
N VAL A 19 -2.67 3.04 -10.57
CA VAL A 19 -1.35 3.25 -9.96
C VAL A 19 -1.07 2.20 -8.88
N VAL A 20 -2.02 1.93 -7.98
CA VAL A 20 -1.85 0.89 -6.94
C VAL A 20 -1.63 -0.48 -7.57
N LYS A 21 -2.41 -0.85 -8.59
CA LYS A 21 -2.25 -2.10 -9.35
C LYS A 21 -0.87 -2.19 -10.02
N GLY A 22 -0.44 -1.10 -10.65
CA GLY A 22 0.87 -1.05 -11.32
C GLY A 22 2.03 -1.28 -10.37
N VAL A 23 2.02 -0.63 -9.19
CA VAL A 23 3.05 -0.84 -8.16
C VAL A 23 3.01 -2.27 -7.61
N ALA A 24 1.80 -2.82 -7.37
CA ALA A 24 1.66 -4.20 -6.89
C ALA A 24 2.24 -5.21 -7.89
N ASN A 25 1.99 -5.02 -9.19
CA ASN A 25 2.53 -5.86 -10.25
C ASN A 25 4.06 -5.76 -10.34
N ALA A 26 4.61 -4.54 -10.25
CA ALA A 26 6.05 -4.33 -10.26
C ALA A 26 6.75 -5.03 -9.08
N LEU A 27 6.19 -4.92 -7.86
CA LEU A 27 6.73 -5.60 -6.70
C LEU A 27 6.56 -7.11 -6.76
N SER A 28 5.44 -7.60 -7.30
CA SER A 28 5.26 -9.03 -7.53
C SER A 28 6.35 -9.58 -8.45
N TYR A 29 6.64 -8.88 -9.56
CA TYR A 29 7.71 -9.24 -10.48
C TYR A 29 9.09 -9.28 -9.79
N LEU A 30 9.43 -8.24 -9.02
CA LEU A 30 10.72 -8.17 -8.32
C LEU A 30 10.89 -9.31 -7.30
N HIS A 31 9.84 -9.66 -6.58
CA HIS A 31 9.88 -10.63 -5.50
C HIS A 31 9.79 -12.09 -5.98
N HIS A 32 9.08 -12.35 -7.09
CA HIS A 32 8.70 -13.71 -7.47
C HIS A 32 9.20 -14.15 -8.85
N ASP A 33 9.37 -13.20 -9.79
CA ASP A 33 9.80 -13.55 -11.16
C ASP A 33 11.31 -13.31 -11.36
N CYS A 34 11.92 -12.42 -10.56
CA CYS A 34 13.37 -12.24 -10.57
C CYS A 34 14.09 -13.40 -9.86
N SER A 35 15.22 -13.84 -10.41
CA SER A 35 16.06 -14.86 -9.80
C SER A 35 17.52 -14.37 -9.76
N PRO A 36 18.10 -14.08 -8.58
CA PRO A 36 17.46 -14.12 -7.26
C PRO A 36 16.41 -13.01 -7.07
N PRO A 37 15.46 -13.15 -6.10
CA PRO A 37 14.48 -12.13 -5.77
C PRO A 37 15.14 -10.79 -5.40
N ILE A 38 14.47 -9.69 -5.74
CA ILE A 38 14.93 -8.32 -5.47
C ILE A 38 13.99 -7.66 -4.47
N VAL A 39 14.53 -7.13 -3.38
CA VAL A 39 13.81 -6.25 -2.45
C VAL A 39 14.23 -4.81 -2.72
N HIS A 40 13.28 -3.92 -2.94
CA HIS A 40 13.52 -2.52 -3.30
C HIS A 40 13.99 -1.69 -2.11
N ARG A 41 13.37 -1.88 -0.94
CA ARG A 41 13.70 -1.26 0.35
C ARG A 41 13.33 0.22 0.52
N ASP A 42 12.93 0.90 -0.55
CA ASP A 42 12.50 2.30 -0.49
C ASP A 42 11.27 2.56 -1.37
N ILE A 43 10.20 1.81 -1.12
CA ILE A 43 8.90 2.05 -1.76
C ILE A 43 8.22 3.22 -1.07
N SER A 44 8.02 4.29 -1.81
CA SER A 44 7.37 5.52 -1.36
C SER A 44 6.79 6.28 -2.55
N SER A 45 5.91 7.25 -2.31
CA SER A 45 5.32 8.08 -3.39
C SER A 45 6.36 8.89 -4.19
N LYS A 46 7.55 9.11 -3.64
CA LYS A 46 8.66 9.78 -4.34
C LYS A 46 9.30 8.90 -5.41
N ASN A 47 9.26 7.58 -5.21
CA ASN A 47 9.93 6.61 -6.05
C ASN A 47 8.95 5.90 -7.01
N VAL A 48 7.72 6.42 -7.13
CA VAL A 48 6.74 5.99 -8.14
C VAL A 48 6.58 7.10 -9.17
N LEU A 49 7.05 6.83 -10.38
CA LEU A 49 6.90 7.70 -11.52
C LEU A 49 5.63 7.34 -12.29
N LEU A 50 4.93 8.34 -12.79
CA LEU A 50 3.73 8.17 -13.60
C LEU A 50 3.98 8.72 -14.99
N ASN A 51 3.62 7.96 -16.02
CA ASN A 51 3.57 8.47 -17.39
C ASN A 51 2.29 9.28 -17.63
N LEU A 52 2.06 9.73 -18.87
CA LEU A 52 0.88 10.53 -19.22
C LEU A 52 -0.45 9.75 -19.10
N ASP A 53 -0.38 8.42 -19.18
CA ASP A 53 -1.52 7.51 -19.04
C ASP A 53 -1.73 7.03 -17.59
N TYR A 54 -0.97 7.60 -16.65
CA TYR A 54 -0.95 7.22 -15.23
C TYR A 54 -0.54 5.78 -14.96
N GLU A 55 0.27 5.19 -15.85
CA GLU A 55 0.92 3.91 -15.56
C GLU A 55 2.07 4.14 -14.60
N ALA A 56 2.11 3.34 -13.54
CA ALA A 56 3.09 3.44 -12.49
C ALA A 56 4.38 2.69 -12.83
N GLN A 57 5.51 3.35 -12.61
CA GLN A 57 6.84 2.77 -12.71
C GLN A 57 7.58 2.96 -11.38
N VAL A 58 8.02 1.87 -10.78
CA VAL A 58 8.89 1.90 -9.60
C VAL A 58 10.29 2.30 -10.04
N SER A 59 10.87 3.27 -9.35
CA SER A 59 12.17 3.88 -9.66
C SER A 59 13.07 3.95 -8.43
N ASP A 60 14.32 4.36 -8.63
CA ASP A 60 15.35 4.50 -7.58
C ASP A 60 15.71 3.19 -6.88
N PHE A 61 16.37 2.32 -7.63
CA PHE A 61 16.90 1.04 -7.15
C PHE A 61 18.23 1.18 -6.37
N GLY A 62 18.63 2.40 -5.98
CA GLY A 62 19.90 2.64 -5.29
C GLY A 62 20.02 1.92 -3.94
N THR A 63 18.88 1.56 -3.33
CA THR A 63 18.82 0.79 -2.07
C THR A 63 18.47 -0.68 -2.27
N ALA A 64 18.15 -1.11 -3.49
CA ALA A 64 17.67 -2.45 -3.76
C ALA A 64 18.70 -3.54 -3.43
N LYS A 65 18.22 -4.71 -3.07
CA LYS A 65 19.06 -5.83 -2.67
C LYS A 65 18.55 -7.15 -3.25
N PHE A 66 19.49 -7.93 -3.82
CA PHE A 66 19.22 -9.32 -4.17
C PHE A 66 19.16 -10.18 -2.92
N LEU A 67 18.13 -10.99 -2.78
CA LEU A 67 18.03 -11.97 -1.71
C LEU A 67 18.73 -13.26 -2.12
N LYS A 68 19.74 -13.68 -1.34
CA LYS A 68 20.40 -14.96 -1.55
C LYS A 68 19.65 -16.04 -0.75
N PRO A 69 19.22 -17.15 -1.39
CA PRO A 69 18.53 -18.23 -0.70
C PRO A 69 19.35 -18.77 0.49
N GLY A 70 18.70 -18.90 1.64
CA GLY A 70 19.32 -19.45 2.85
C GLY A 70 20.28 -18.54 3.62
N LEU A 71 20.47 -17.29 3.19
CA LEU A 71 21.28 -16.30 3.88
C LEU A 71 20.41 -15.18 4.44
N LEU A 72 20.56 -14.88 5.73
CA LEU A 72 19.99 -13.68 6.33
C LEU A 72 20.68 -12.46 5.73
N SER A 73 19.88 -11.53 5.25
CA SER A 73 20.37 -10.29 4.63
C SER A 73 20.29 -9.15 5.63
N TRP A 74 21.42 -8.79 6.21
CA TRP A 74 21.57 -7.62 7.09
C TRP A 74 22.07 -6.43 6.29
N THR A 75 21.64 -5.22 6.65
CA THR A 75 22.11 -4.01 5.99
C THR A 75 21.84 -2.79 6.86
N GLN A 76 22.56 -1.70 6.61
CA GLN A 76 22.21 -0.43 7.22
C GLN A 76 20.79 -0.02 6.82
N PHE A 77 20.12 0.69 7.73
CA PHE A 77 18.78 1.22 7.46
C PHE A 77 18.82 2.04 6.17
N ALA A 78 17.92 1.72 5.27
CA ALA A 78 17.65 2.51 4.07
C ALA A 78 16.14 2.52 3.88
N GLY A 79 15.61 3.62 3.38
CA GLY A 79 14.17 3.79 3.13
C GLY A 79 13.67 5.17 3.55
N THR A 80 12.52 5.53 3.06
CA THR A 80 11.86 6.80 3.34
C THR A 80 11.14 6.71 4.69
N PHE A 81 11.38 7.71 5.57
CA PHE A 81 10.70 7.79 6.86
C PHE A 81 9.18 7.77 6.69
N GLY A 82 8.50 7.00 7.54
CA GLY A 82 7.05 6.82 7.49
C GLY A 82 6.57 5.68 6.59
N TYR A 83 7.42 5.17 5.67
CA TYR A 83 7.10 4.00 4.82
C TYR A 83 7.81 2.73 5.25
N ALA A 84 8.93 2.86 5.95
CA ALA A 84 9.75 1.71 6.33
C ALA A 84 9.04 0.82 7.34
N ALA A 85 9.14 -0.49 7.12
CA ALA A 85 8.61 -1.50 8.01
C ALA A 85 9.28 -1.42 9.41
N PRO A 86 8.51 -1.59 10.51
CA PRO A 86 9.03 -1.43 11.87
C PRO A 86 10.16 -2.41 12.19
N GLU A 87 10.08 -3.65 11.70
CA GLU A 87 11.14 -4.65 11.89
C GLU A 87 12.45 -4.27 11.20
N LEU A 88 12.41 -3.57 10.09
CA LEU A 88 13.61 -3.11 9.39
C LEU A 88 14.40 -2.13 10.25
N ALA A 89 13.72 -1.27 11.01
CA ALA A 89 14.35 -0.35 11.95
C ALA A 89 14.89 -1.06 13.20
N GLN A 90 14.28 -2.19 13.61
CA GLN A 90 14.65 -2.92 14.84
C GLN A 90 15.74 -3.96 14.61
N THR A 91 15.62 -4.74 13.54
CA THR A 91 16.48 -5.91 13.30
C THR A 91 17.46 -5.72 12.16
N MET A 92 17.26 -4.73 11.29
CA MET A 92 18.01 -4.53 10.04
C MET A 92 17.97 -5.76 9.11
N GLU A 93 17.08 -6.71 9.36
CA GLU A 93 16.87 -7.87 8.50
C GLU A 93 16.01 -7.47 7.30
N VAL A 94 16.51 -7.78 6.11
CA VAL A 94 15.83 -7.47 4.84
C VAL A 94 15.20 -8.72 4.27
N ASN A 95 13.92 -8.65 4.02
CA ASN A 95 13.15 -9.63 3.28
C ASN A 95 12.04 -8.92 2.50
N GLU A 96 11.33 -9.65 1.64
CA GLU A 96 10.28 -9.11 0.77
C GLU A 96 9.13 -8.43 1.57
N LYS A 97 8.92 -8.85 2.81
CA LYS A 97 7.85 -8.31 3.66
C LYS A 97 8.08 -6.85 4.07
N CYS A 98 9.32 -6.35 3.95
CA CYS A 98 9.61 -4.93 4.14
C CYS A 98 8.93 -4.08 3.04
N ASP A 99 9.07 -4.49 1.76
CA ASP A 99 8.42 -3.79 0.64
C ASP A 99 6.89 -3.93 0.70
N VAL A 100 6.39 -5.08 1.17
CA VAL A 100 4.95 -5.28 1.38
C VAL A 100 4.37 -4.25 2.36
N TYR A 101 5.06 -4.00 3.46
CA TYR A 101 4.63 -2.96 4.41
C TYR A 101 4.64 -1.57 3.77
N SER A 102 5.74 -1.22 3.10
CA SER A 102 5.88 0.07 2.40
C SER A 102 4.80 0.25 1.32
N PHE A 103 4.47 -0.81 0.59
CA PHE A 103 3.34 -0.83 -0.34
C PHE A 103 2.01 -0.56 0.37
N GLY A 104 1.77 -1.14 1.55
CA GLY A 104 0.57 -0.87 2.35
C GLY A 104 0.43 0.61 2.72
N VAL A 105 1.53 1.26 3.14
CA VAL A 105 1.56 2.71 3.42
C VAL A 105 1.26 3.50 2.15
N LEU A 106 1.93 3.19 1.04
CA LEU A 106 1.75 3.88 -0.24
C LEU A 106 0.31 3.73 -0.77
N ALA A 107 -0.27 2.54 -0.68
CA ALA A 107 -1.65 2.30 -1.13
C ALA A 107 -2.65 3.12 -0.31
N LEU A 108 -2.49 3.19 1.02
CA LEU A 108 -3.29 4.08 1.86
C LEU A 108 -3.07 5.55 1.51
N GLU A 109 -1.82 5.99 1.30
CA GLU A 109 -1.52 7.37 0.90
C GLU A 109 -2.27 7.77 -0.37
N ILE A 110 -2.31 6.90 -1.37
CA ILE A 110 -2.98 7.15 -2.65
C ILE A 110 -4.49 7.31 -2.45
N ILE A 111 -5.13 6.48 -1.64
CA ILE A 111 -6.59 6.55 -1.44
C ILE A 111 -7.01 7.61 -0.41
N VAL A 112 -6.17 7.90 0.57
CA VAL A 112 -6.41 8.95 1.60
C VAL A 112 -6.03 10.35 1.09
N GLY A 113 -5.15 10.41 0.08
CA GLY A 113 -4.72 11.67 -0.55
C GLY A 113 -3.63 12.42 0.22
N LYS A 114 -3.13 11.86 1.32
CA LYS A 114 -2.01 12.35 2.13
C LYS A 114 -1.35 11.19 2.86
N HIS A 115 -0.13 11.40 3.36
CA HIS A 115 0.58 10.38 4.13
C HIS A 115 -0.27 9.88 5.31
N PRO A 116 -0.52 8.55 5.43
CA PRO A 116 -1.50 7.98 6.36
C PRO A 116 -0.95 7.75 7.78
N GLY A 117 0.14 8.42 8.19
CA GLY A 117 0.84 8.16 9.46
C GLY A 117 -0.06 8.24 10.69
N ASP A 118 -0.95 9.23 10.76
CA ASP A 118 -1.90 9.39 11.85
C ASP A 118 -2.89 8.21 11.90
N LEU A 119 -3.42 7.81 10.74
CA LEU A 119 -4.34 6.67 10.62
C LEU A 119 -3.66 5.37 11.04
N ILE A 120 -2.45 5.12 10.58
CA ILE A 120 -1.65 3.93 10.94
C ILE A 120 -1.41 3.93 12.46
N SER A 121 -1.03 5.07 13.04
CA SER A 121 -0.79 5.20 14.48
C SER A 121 -2.04 4.89 15.31
N LEU A 122 -3.23 5.32 14.86
CA LEU A 122 -4.51 4.99 15.51
C LEU A 122 -4.78 3.48 15.52
N PHE A 123 -4.42 2.75 14.44
CA PHE A 123 -4.60 1.32 14.35
C PHE A 123 -3.58 0.51 15.16
N LEU A 124 -2.36 1.00 15.25
CA LEU A 124 -1.27 0.32 15.98
C LEU A 124 -1.41 0.49 17.49
N SER A 125 -2.01 1.57 17.97
CA SER A 125 -2.20 1.83 19.38
C SER A 125 -3.39 1.07 19.95
N GLN A 126 -3.17 0.29 21.01
CA GLN A 126 -4.25 -0.46 21.69
C GLN A 126 -5.33 0.46 22.26
N SER A 127 -4.97 1.65 22.74
CA SER A 127 -5.89 2.61 23.35
C SER A 127 -6.85 3.27 22.34
N THR A 128 -6.42 3.45 21.09
CA THR A 128 -7.20 4.14 20.03
C THR A 128 -7.81 3.20 19.00
N ARG A 129 -7.43 1.92 19.01
CA ARG A 129 -7.86 0.93 18.02
C ARG A 129 -9.38 0.78 17.93
N LEU A 130 -10.09 0.85 19.05
CA LEU A 130 -11.56 0.81 19.05
C LEU A 130 -12.18 2.01 18.34
N MET A 131 -11.59 3.20 18.49
CA MET A 131 -12.03 4.40 17.76
C MET A 131 -11.76 4.25 16.26
N ALA A 132 -10.55 3.83 15.90
CA ALA A 132 -10.18 3.58 14.51
C ALA A 132 -11.11 2.56 13.84
N ASN A 133 -11.41 1.45 14.52
CA ASN A 133 -12.30 0.41 14.00
C ASN A 133 -13.73 0.92 13.71
N ASN A 134 -14.19 1.95 14.40
CA ASN A 134 -15.52 2.53 14.22
C ASN A 134 -15.59 3.63 13.16
N MET A 135 -14.45 4.14 12.68
CA MET A 135 -14.42 5.13 11.60
C MET A 135 -14.96 4.52 10.30
N LEU A 136 -15.69 5.31 9.53
CA LEU A 136 -16.13 4.88 8.20
C LEU A 136 -14.99 5.03 7.19
N LEU A 137 -14.89 4.09 6.26
CA LEU A 137 -13.90 4.17 5.18
C LEU A 137 -14.04 5.46 4.40
N ILE A 138 -15.26 5.84 4.06
CA ILE A 138 -15.55 7.06 3.28
C ILE A 138 -15.01 8.34 3.95
N ASP A 139 -14.99 8.42 5.28
CA ASP A 139 -14.54 9.61 6.02
C ASP A 139 -13.01 9.79 5.97
N VAL A 140 -12.26 8.73 5.69
CA VAL A 140 -10.80 8.77 5.59
C VAL A 140 -10.30 8.87 4.16
N LEU A 141 -11.14 8.61 3.16
CA LEU A 141 -10.78 8.75 1.75
C LEU A 141 -10.57 10.22 1.38
N ASP A 142 -9.76 10.44 0.36
CA ASP A 142 -9.56 11.77 -0.24
C ASP A 142 -10.88 12.31 -0.82
N GLN A 143 -11.32 13.47 -0.34
CA GLN A 143 -12.56 14.11 -0.75
C GLN A 143 -12.40 15.01 -1.99
N ARG A 144 -11.17 15.22 -2.47
CA ARG A 144 -10.88 16.11 -3.61
C ARG A 144 -11.31 15.57 -4.97
N PRO A 145 -11.12 14.27 -5.31
CA PRO A 145 -11.71 13.69 -6.52
C PRO A 145 -13.23 13.62 -6.41
N GLN A 146 -13.91 13.52 -7.56
CA GLN A 146 -15.35 13.23 -7.56
C GLN A 146 -15.64 11.96 -6.76
N HIS A 147 -16.84 11.89 -6.16
CA HIS A 147 -17.24 10.76 -5.35
C HIS A 147 -16.99 9.42 -6.04
N VAL A 148 -16.52 8.46 -5.25
CA VAL A 148 -16.32 7.08 -5.70
C VAL A 148 -17.67 6.50 -6.09
N MET A 149 -17.80 6.05 -7.33
CA MET A 149 -19.01 5.42 -7.87
C MET A 149 -18.70 3.99 -8.33
N LYS A 150 -19.71 3.13 -8.31
CA LYS A 150 -19.56 1.78 -8.88
C LYS A 150 -19.13 1.86 -10.37
N PRO A 151 -18.22 0.96 -10.81
CA PRO A 151 -17.66 -0.20 -10.10
C PRO A 151 -16.39 0.09 -9.26
N VAL A 152 -15.85 1.31 -9.30
CA VAL A 152 -14.55 1.67 -8.70
C VAL A 152 -14.58 1.60 -7.16
N ASP A 153 -15.76 1.77 -6.53
CA ASP A 153 -15.91 1.64 -5.07
C ASP A 153 -15.48 0.27 -4.54
N GLU A 154 -15.79 -0.82 -5.26
CA GLU A 154 -15.37 -2.17 -4.87
C GLU A 154 -13.84 -2.34 -4.91
N GLU A 155 -13.19 -1.72 -5.88
CA GLU A 155 -11.73 -1.75 -5.99
C GLU A 155 -11.06 -0.90 -4.90
N VAL A 156 -11.61 0.25 -4.55
CA VAL A 156 -11.11 1.09 -3.45
C VAL A 156 -11.24 0.38 -2.11
N ILE A 157 -12.37 -0.32 -1.87
CA ILE A 157 -12.56 -1.15 -0.68
C ILE A 157 -11.52 -2.28 -0.64
N LEU A 158 -11.27 -2.94 -1.77
CA LEU A 158 -10.28 -4.01 -1.86
C LEU A 158 -8.86 -3.47 -1.58
N ILE A 159 -8.50 -2.32 -2.15
CA ILE A 159 -7.21 -1.66 -1.91
C ILE A 159 -7.06 -1.34 -0.42
N ALA A 160 -8.05 -0.72 0.21
CA ALA A 160 -8.00 -0.42 1.64
C ALA A 160 -7.77 -1.68 2.48
N ARG A 161 -8.52 -2.75 2.22
CA ARG A 161 -8.37 -4.04 2.90
C ARG A 161 -6.97 -4.63 2.73
N LEU A 162 -6.47 -4.68 1.51
CA LEU A 162 -5.13 -5.21 1.24
C LEU A 162 -4.04 -4.35 1.86
N ALA A 163 -4.20 -3.03 1.84
CA ALA A 163 -3.27 -2.12 2.48
C ALA A 163 -3.17 -2.37 4.00
N PHE A 164 -4.30 -2.53 4.70
CA PHE A 164 -4.27 -2.89 6.14
C PHE A 164 -3.65 -4.27 6.39
N ALA A 165 -3.92 -5.27 5.55
CA ALA A 165 -3.28 -6.57 5.65
C ALA A 165 -1.75 -6.47 5.47
N CYS A 166 -1.27 -5.61 4.56
CA CYS A 166 0.15 -5.35 4.33
C CYS A 166 0.82 -4.64 5.52
N LEU A 167 0.08 -3.86 6.31
CA LEU A 167 0.57 -3.13 7.49
C LEU A 167 0.61 -3.96 8.77
N ASN A 168 0.35 -5.27 8.71
CA ASN A 168 0.41 -6.12 9.89
C ASN A 168 1.78 -6.00 10.58
N GLN A 169 1.78 -5.85 11.92
CA GLN A 169 3.01 -5.76 12.71
C GLN A 169 3.89 -6.99 12.58
N ASN A 170 3.27 -8.18 12.52
CA ASN A 170 4.00 -9.41 12.26
C ASN A 170 4.24 -9.57 10.74
N PRO A 171 5.50 -9.53 10.27
CA PRO A 171 5.81 -9.66 8.85
C PRO A 171 5.29 -10.96 8.22
N ARG A 172 5.26 -12.05 8.99
CA ARG A 172 4.77 -13.36 8.51
C ARG A 172 3.26 -13.37 8.22
N SER A 173 2.51 -12.46 8.85
CA SER A 173 1.07 -12.32 8.64
C SER A 173 0.71 -11.44 7.45
N ARG A 174 1.68 -10.72 6.88
CA ARG A 174 1.48 -9.92 5.66
C ARG A 174 1.34 -10.85 4.46
N PRO A 175 0.46 -10.52 3.47
CA PRO A 175 0.40 -11.26 2.21
C PRO A 175 1.73 -11.19 1.45
N THR A 176 1.89 -11.98 0.39
CA THR A 176 2.95 -11.77 -0.60
C THR A 176 2.49 -10.77 -1.66
N MET A 177 3.43 -10.13 -2.37
CA MET A 177 3.04 -9.22 -3.46
C MET A 177 2.36 -9.96 -4.63
N ASP A 178 2.69 -11.22 -4.85
CA ASP A 178 1.98 -12.08 -5.82
C ASP A 178 0.49 -12.25 -5.43
N GLN A 179 0.21 -12.52 -4.15
CA GLN A 179 -1.17 -12.60 -3.65
C GLN A 179 -1.91 -11.26 -3.82
N VAL A 180 -1.25 -10.14 -3.43
CA VAL A 180 -1.83 -8.80 -3.55
C VAL A 180 -2.13 -8.45 -5.01
N SER A 181 -1.17 -8.65 -5.92
CA SER A 181 -1.31 -8.38 -7.35
C SER A 181 -2.46 -9.19 -7.96
N LYS A 182 -2.54 -10.49 -7.68
CA LYS A 182 -3.62 -11.37 -8.16
C LYS A 182 -4.99 -10.93 -7.65
N MET A 183 -5.10 -10.56 -6.37
CA MET A 183 -6.37 -10.07 -5.81
C MET A 183 -6.81 -8.76 -6.44
N LEU A 184 -5.89 -7.82 -6.66
CA LEU A 184 -6.17 -6.54 -7.33
C LEU A 184 -6.53 -6.73 -8.80
N ALA A 185 -5.97 -7.74 -9.49
CA ALA A 185 -6.33 -8.07 -10.87
C ALA A 185 -7.77 -8.60 -10.99
N ILE A 186 -8.25 -9.37 -10.00
CA ILE A 186 -9.63 -9.84 -9.94
C ILE A 186 -10.61 -8.68 -9.69
N GLY A 187 -10.18 -7.67 -8.93
CA GLY A 187 -10.93 -6.45 -8.65
C GLY A 187 -12.20 -6.62 -7.80
N LYS A 188 -12.40 -7.81 -7.19
CA LYS A 188 -13.58 -8.10 -6.38
C LYS A 188 -13.23 -8.15 -4.90
N SER A 189 -13.89 -7.32 -4.10
CA SER A 189 -13.82 -7.40 -2.65
C SER A 189 -14.70 -8.54 -2.12
N PRO A 190 -14.28 -9.28 -1.06
CA PRO A 190 -15.17 -10.20 -0.34
C PRO A 190 -16.39 -9.52 0.29
N LEU A 191 -16.37 -8.18 0.41
CA LEU A 191 -17.49 -7.36 0.89
C LEU A 191 -18.44 -6.97 -0.26
N VAL A 192 -18.60 -7.84 -1.26
CA VAL A 192 -19.48 -7.65 -2.43
C VAL A 192 -20.90 -7.28 -1.96
N GLY A 193 -21.41 -6.17 -2.50
CA GLY A 193 -22.76 -5.69 -2.21
C GLY A 193 -22.86 -4.70 -1.04
N MET A 194 -21.80 -4.50 -0.25
CA MET A 194 -21.76 -3.41 0.73
C MET A 194 -21.40 -2.09 0.04
N GLN A 195 -22.13 -1.04 0.41
CA GLN A 195 -21.84 0.29 -0.09
C GLN A 195 -20.68 0.90 0.69
N ILE A 196 -19.75 1.59 0.02
CA ILE A 196 -18.51 2.12 0.60
C ILE A 196 -18.74 3.00 1.84
N HIS A 197 -19.85 3.76 1.86
CA HIS A 197 -20.23 4.63 2.98
C HIS A 197 -20.75 3.88 4.21
N MET A 198 -20.95 2.56 4.13
CA MET A 198 -21.35 1.73 5.26
C MET A 198 -20.19 0.93 5.86
N ILE A 199 -19.04 0.93 5.19
CA ILE A 199 -17.89 0.10 5.60
C ILE A 199 -17.11 0.80 6.70
N ARG A 200 -16.95 0.11 7.82
CA ARG A 200 -16.07 0.55 8.92
C ARG A 200 -14.67 -0.01 8.72
N LEU A 201 -13.66 0.75 9.14
CA LEU A 201 -12.27 0.34 9.01
C LEU A 201 -11.97 -0.97 9.75
N GLY A 202 -12.66 -1.25 10.86
CA GLY A 202 -12.54 -2.53 11.58
C GLY A 202 -13.00 -3.76 10.80
N GLN A 203 -13.78 -3.60 9.73
CA GLN A 203 -14.22 -4.70 8.86
C GLN A 203 -13.20 -5.04 7.75
N LEU A 204 -12.15 -4.23 7.62
CA LEU A 204 -11.09 -4.39 6.62
C LEU A 204 -9.91 -5.23 7.15
N ASN A 205 -9.85 -5.47 8.45
CA ASN A 205 -8.81 -6.27 9.13
C ASN A 205 -9.12 -7.76 9.12
#